data_9396f3a4fc8b4f1013c87164d0b2a179
#
_entry.id   9396f3a4fc8b4f1013c87164d0b2a179
#
_cell.length_a   1.000
_cell.length_b   1.000
_cell.length_c   1.000
_cell.angle_alpha   90.00
_cell.angle_beta   90.00
_cell.angle_gamma   90.00
#
_symmetry.space_group_name_H-M   'P 1'
#
loop_
_entity.id
_entity.type
_entity.pdbx_description
1 polymer ?
#
loop_
_entity_poly.entity_id
_entity_poly.type
_entity_poly.pdbx_seq_one_letter_code
_entity_poly.pdbx_strand_id
1 'polypeptide(L)'
;MLSIRFKHALLMGLMKSLAGLAPGMSHLAFTGPGSSRQLCRYVLDQGYTKILVASDKILRELGVTEAAIKELLDAGVEVAYFDDIEPNPTFEQVDAGKHVLKAAGSQVIVAVGGGSVIDCAKIMSGAATSDEDPKNWVGFGKVKHETIPLFAIPTTAGTGSEATAGAVITNVQDHAKVVISGSSLLPKAAAVDPALQQGLPPAITAATGMDALTHAIEAYICTWDRGTRKEHAQVAIKTVFNALPKIYADASDHDARAAMAMAAYHAGLAINQVNVGNVHAIAHQFGAYYGVPHGLANAVVLPYVLEFSKGPAEAALAELANLVGVGADASTQGAKAQAFIDAVKALNAALDIGTALDAIKREDHAAIAQAAVLEAVSYPVPRLMMPADVLAMLDAMTV
;
A
#
# COMPACT_ATOMS: atom_id res chain seq x y z
N MET A 1 5.71 14.85 -31.00
CA MET A 1 5.33 14.32 -29.63
C MET A 1 6.51 14.54 -28.71
N LEU A 2 6.26 15.09 -27.49
CA LEU A 2 7.28 15.18 -26.45
C LEU A 2 7.74 13.78 -26.06
N SER A 3 9.06 13.56 -25.91
CA SER A 3 9.57 12.26 -25.47
C SER A 3 9.04 11.91 -24.06
N ILE A 4 8.89 10.62 -23.77
CA ILE A 4 8.42 10.13 -22.44
C ILE A 4 9.31 10.71 -21.33
N ARG A 5 10.61 10.77 -21.52
CA ARG A 5 11.57 11.36 -20.57
C ARG A 5 11.30 12.84 -20.30
N PHE A 6 10.97 13.60 -21.34
CA PHE A 6 10.64 15.02 -21.18
C PHE A 6 9.30 15.20 -20.43
N LYS A 7 8.29 14.39 -20.75
CA LYS A 7 7.01 14.39 -20.02
C LYS A 7 7.23 14.09 -18.55
N HIS A 8 8.01 13.06 -18.22
CA HIS A 8 8.36 12.71 -16.87
C HIS A 8 9.05 13.87 -16.14
N ALA A 9 10.11 14.44 -16.73
CA ALA A 9 10.86 15.54 -16.10
C ALA A 9 9.98 16.77 -15.84
N LEU A 10 9.12 17.14 -16.80
CA LEU A 10 8.19 18.25 -16.65
C LEU A 10 7.16 17.98 -15.55
N LEU A 11 6.55 16.80 -15.57
CA LEU A 11 5.53 16.40 -14.59
C LEU A 11 6.14 16.35 -13.18
N MET A 12 7.32 15.72 -13.02
CA MET A 12 8.01 15.64 -11.74
C MET A 12 8.39 17.01 -11.20
N GLY A 13 8.88 17.93 -12.03
CA GLY A 13 9.19 19.30 -11.62
C GLY A 13 7.94 20.06 -11.14
N LEU A 14 6.84 19.95 -11.88
CA LEU A 14 5.57 20.58 -11.52
C LEU A 14 5.00 20.00 -10.23
N MET A 15 4.92 18.67 -10.12
CA MET A 15 4.38 17.98 -8.95
C MET A 15 5.24 18.25 -7.70
N LYS A 16 6.58 18.27 -7.82
CA LYS A 16 7.49 18.61 -6.73
C LYS A 16 7.21 20.02 -6.20
N SER A 17 7.01 20.99 -7.09
CA SER A 17 6.72 22.37 -6.70
C SER A 17 5.36 22.51 -6.03
N LEU A 18 4.32 21.88 -6.57
CA LEU A 18 2.96 21.87 -5.98
C LEU A 18 2.92 21.14 -4.64
N ALA A 19 3.59 20.01 -4.56
CA ALA A 19 3.67 19.22 -3.35
C ALA A 19 4.36 19.98 -2.20
N GLY A 20 5.35 20.84 -2.51
CA GLY A 20 6.00 21.72 -1.52
C GLY A 20 5.07 22.76 -0.90
N LEU A 21 3.96 23.09 -1.57
CA LEU A 21 2.95 24.04 -1.09
C LEU A 21 1.80 23.36 -0.31
N ALA A 22 1.67 22.04 -0.39
CA ALA A 22 0.62 21.33 0.30
C ALA A 22 0.91 21.26 1.81
N PRO A 23 -0.09 21.52 2.68
CA PRO A 23 0.08 21.34 4.11
C PRO A 23 0.40 19.89 4.42
N GLY A 24 1.19 19.65 5.47
CA GLY A 24 1.45 18.30 5.96
C GLY A 24 0.14 17.61 6.34
N MET A 25 -0.06 16.40 5.85
CA MET A 25 -1.20 15.57 6.24
C MET A 25 -0.83 14.82 7.52
N SER A 26 -1.66 14.95 8.54
CA SER A 26 -1.54 14.18 9.78
C SER A 26 -2.88 13.61 10.15
N HIS A 27 -2.88 12.42 10.73
CA HIS A 27 -4.06 11.81 11.31
C HIS A 27 -3.71 11.15 12.65
N LEU A 28 -4.73 10.85 13.42
CA LEU A 28 -4.56 10.17 14.69
C LEU A 28 -4.32 8.67 14.46
N ALA A 29 -3.36 8.08 15.17
CA ALA A 29 -3.17 6.63 15.15
C ALA A 29 -3.12 6.09 16.58
N PHE A 30 -3.93 5.09 16.86
CA PHE A 30 -3.85 4.24 18.03
C PHE A 30 -3.02 3.01 17.67
N THR A 31 -2.06 2.63 18.49
CA THR A 31 -1.12 1.56 18.14
C THR A 31 -0.95 0.55 19.26
N GLY A 32 -0.67 -0.70 18.90
CA GLY A 32 -0.44 -1.80 19.82
C GLY A 32 -1.71 -2.63 20.12
N PRO A 33 -1.55 -3.71 20.89
CA PRO A 33 -2.66 -4.61 21.22
C PRO A 33 -3.82 -3.89 21.89
N GLY A 34 -5.04 -4.07 21.35
CA GLY A 34 -6.26 -3.42 21.85
C GLY A 34 -6.45 -1.98 21.37
N SER A 35 -5.64 -1.50 20.42
CA SER A 35 -5.82 -0.16 19.84
C SER A 35 -7.13 0.00 19.06
N SER A 36 -7.70 -1.08 18.54
CA SER A 36 -9.04 -1.10 17.94
C SER A 36 -10.13 -0.65 18.92
N ARG A 37 -10.04 -1.07 20.18
CA ARG A 37 -10.94 -0.61 21.25
C ARG A 37 -10.80 0.89 21.53
N GLN A 38 -9.57 1.40 21.52
CA GLN A 38 -9.32 2.83 21.73
C GLN A 38 -9.91 3.66 20.59
N LEU A 39 -9.74 3.21 19.33
CA LEU A 39 -10.38 3.82 18.17
C LEU A 39 -11.91 3.81 18.30
N CYS A 40 -12.52 2.68 18.69
CA CYS A 40 -13.96 2.59 18.88
C CYS A 40 -14.47 3.58 19.94
N ARG A 41 -13.78 3.71 21.07
CA ARG A 41 -14.11 4.72 22.09
C ARG A 41 -13.98 6.14 21.55
N TYR A 42 -12.92 6.42 20.81
CA TYR A 42 -12.77 7.71 20.14
C TYR A 42 -13.94 8.01 19.20
N VAL A 43 -14.42 7.02 18.42
CA VAL A 43 -15.60 7.15 17.55
C VAL A 43 -16.86 7.45 18.37
N LEU A 44 -17.05 6.78 19.50
CA LEU A 44 -18.18 7.03 20.43
C LEU A 44 -18.12 8.45 21.02
N ASP A 45 -16.95 8.91 21.42
CA ASP A 45 -16.72 10.24 22.00
C ASP A 45 -17.00 11.38 20.99
N GLN A 46 -16.96 11.09 19.67
CA GLN A 46 -17.40 12.01 18.65
C GLN A 46 -18.94 12.09 18.50
N GLY A 47 -19.69 11.26 19.22
CA GLY A 47 -21.15 11.27 19.25
C GLY A 47 -21.82 10.56 18.06
N TYR A 48 -21.09 9.72 17.32
CA TYR A 48 -21.69 8.94 16.23
C TYR A 48 -22.53 7.78 16.77
N THR A 49 -23.75 7.64 16.25
CA THR A 49 -24.73 6.63 16.67
C THR A 49 -25.13 5.67 15.55
N LYS A 50 -24.81 6.00 14.29
CA LYS A 50 -25.09 5.18 13.11
C LYS A 50 -23.82 5.02 12.29
N ILE A 51 -23.34 3.81 12.13
CA ILE A 51 -22.03 3.47 11.58
C ILE A 51 -22.20 2.47 10.44
N LEU A 52 -21.50 2.68 9.33
CA LEU A 52 -21.25 1.62 8.36
C LEU A 52 -19.93 0.92 8.70
N VAL A 53 -19.95 -0.38 8.84
CA VAL A 53 -18.74 -1.22 8.90
C VAL A 53 -18.49 -1.78 7.51
N ALA A 54 -17.36 -1.37 6.90
CA ALA A 54 -16.88 -1.92 5.64
C ALA A 54 -15.86 -3.03 5.94
N SER A 55 -16.04 -4.22 5.34
CA SER A 55 -15.19 -5.39 5.57
C SER A 55 -15.23 -6.34 4.37
N ASP A 56 -14.70 -7.53 4.53
CA ASP A 56 -14.87 -8.67 3.64
C ASP A 56 -15.57 -9.84 4.35
N LYS A 57 -16.15 -10.75 3.57
CA LYS A 57 -16.91 -11.91 4.10
C LYS A 57 -16.07 -12.82 4.98
N ILE A 58 -14.80 -13.02 4.63
CA ILE A 58 -13.91 -13.92 5.39
C ILE A 58 -13.68 -13.38 6.80
N LEU A 59 -13.38 -12.10 6.93
CA LEU A 59 -13.18 -11.47 8.24
C LEU A 59 -14.45 -11.47 9.09
N ARG A 60 -15.61 -11.33 8.44
CA ARG A 60 -16.92 -11.45 9.09
C ARG A 60 -17.16 -12.87 9.60
N GLU A 61 -16.99 -13.87 8.75
CA GLU A 61 -17.18 -15.29 9.09
C GLU A 61 -16.22 -15.75 10.18
N LEU A 62 -15.00 -15.22 10.22
CA LEU A 62 -14.00 -15.49 11.26
C LEU A 62 -14.26 -14.70 12.55
N GLY A 63 -15.23 -13.79 12.58
CA GLY A 63 -15.55 -12.95 13.74
C GLY A 63 -14.50 -11.86 14.03
N VAL A 64 -13.55 -11.63 13.12
CA VAL A 64 -12.50 -10.61 13.28
C VAL A 64 -13.10 -9.21 13.24
N THR A 65 -14.06 -8.98 12.35
CA THR A 65 -14.76 -7.70 12.22
C THR A 65 -15.49 -7.34 13.52
N GLU A 66 -16.26 -8.26 14.09
CA GLU A 66 -16.99 -8.07 15.34
C GLU A 66 -16.05 -7.85 16.53
N ALA A 67 -14.95 -8.60 16.58
CA ALA A 67 -13.93 -8.42 17.61
C ALA A 67 -13.30 -7.00 17.53
N ALA A 68 -13.05 -6.51 16.34
CA ALA A 68 -12.48 -5.18 16.11
C ALA A 68 -13.40 -4.04 16.56
N ILE A 69 -14.72 -4.20 16.37
CA ILE A 69 -15.72 -3.15 16.69
C ILE A 69 -16.52 -3.44 17.96
N LYS A 70 -16.07 -4.38 18.79
CA LYS A 70 -16.81 -4.83 19.97
C LYS A 70 -17.29 -3.69 20.87
N GLU A 71 -16.47 -2.68 21.12
CA GLU A 71 -16.84 -1.52 21.98
C GLU A 71 -18.01 -0.72 21.37
N LEU A 72 -18.13 -0.65 20.03
CA LEU A 72 -19.26 -0.01 19.35
C LEU A 72 -20.55 -0.82 19.53
N LEU A 73 -20.44 -2.16 19.39
CA LEU A 73 -21.58 -3.08 19.58
C LEU A 73 -22.06 -3.06 21.03
N ASP A 74 -21.14 -3.13 22.00
CA ASP A 74 -21.46 -3.08 23.43
C ASP A 74 -22.12 -1.75 23.85
N ALA A 75 -21.78 -0.66 23.17
CA ALA A 75 -22.38 0.67 23.38
C ALA A 75 -23.77 0.84 22.73
N GLY A 76 -24.26 -0.16 21.99
CA GLY A 76 -25.56 -0.13 21.34
C GLY A 76 -25.64 0.79 20.11
N VAL A 77 -24.53 1.05 19.43
CA VAL A 77 -24.50 1.81 18.18
C VAL A 77 -25.23 1.03 17.09
N GLU A 78 -26.02 1.73 16.26
CA GLU A 78 -26.67 1.15 15.09
C GLU A 78 -25.62 0.89 14.01
N VAL A 79 -25.37 -0.40 13.70
CA VAL A 79 -24.33 -0.83 12.75
C VAL A 79 -24.96 -1.42 11.50
N ALA A 80 -24.70 -0.80 10.36
CA ALA A 80 -24.90 -1.39 9.05
C ALA A 80 -23.60 -2.04 8.59
N TYR A 81 -23.68 -3.09 7.78
CA TYR A 81 -22.51 -3.79 7.25
C TYR A 81 -22.50 -3.78 5.74
N PHE A 82 -21.31 -3.60 5.18
CA PHE A 82 -21.00 -3.87 3.79
C PHE A 82 -19.73 -4.72 3.74
N ASP A 83 -19.89 -6.01 3.49
CA ASP A 83 -18.85 -7.04 3.54
C ASP A 83 -18.61 -7.75 2.20
N ASP A 84 -19.13 -7.20 1.10
CA ASP A 84 -18.95 -7.70 -0.25
C ASP A 84 -17.67 -7.13 -0.93
N ILE A 85 -16.71 -6.66 -0.15
CA ILE A 85 -15.47 -6.13 -0.71
C ILE A 85 -14.49 -7.28 -0.96
N GLU A 86 -14.06 -7.42 -2.21
CA GLU A 86 -13.12 -8.44 -2.66
C GLU A 86 -11.70 -7.87 -2.82
N PRO A 87 -10.67 -8.74 -2.90
CA PRO A 87 -9.34 -8.32 -3.34
C PRO A 87 -9.41 -7.60 -4.70
N ASN A 88 -8.69 -6.48 -4.85
CA ASN A 88 -8.76 -5.60 -6.02
C ASN A 88 -10.15 -4.96 -6.21
N PRO A 89 -10.60 -4.11 -5.29
CA PRO A 89 -11.96 -3.58 -5.25
C PRO A 89 -12.28 -2.80 -6.53
N THR A 90 -13.56 -2.83 -6.91
CA THR A 90 -14.06 -2.25 -8.17
C THR A 90 -14.94 -1.03 -7.92
N PHE A 91 -15.19 -0.23 -8.97
CA PHE A 91 -16.13 0.89 -8.88
C PHE A 91 -17.57 0.42 -8.59
N GLU A 92 -17.93 -0.78 -9.03
CA GLU A 92 -19.25 -1.38 -8.77
C GLU A 92 -19.41 -1.70 -7.27
N GLN A 93 -18.36 -2.19 -6.60
CA GLN A 93 -18.37 -2.42 -5.15
C GLN A 93 -18.43 -1.10 -4.38
N VAL A 94 -17.70 -0.06 -4.84
CA VAL A 94 -17.81 1.29 -4.28
C VAL A 94 -19.25 1.81 -4.35
N ASP A 95 -19.91 1.65 -5.49
CA ASP A 95 -21.29 2.13 -5.68
C ASP A 95 -22.27 1.34 -4.81
N ALA A 96 -22.14 0.01 -4.75
CA ALA A 96 -22.95 -0.84 -3.87
C ALA A 96 -22.81 -0.44 -2.40
N GLY A 97 -21.58 -0.26 -1.90
CA GLY A 97 -21.33 0.15 -0.52
C GLY A 97 -21.84 1.57 -0.22
N LYS A 98 -21.71 2.50 -1.17
CA LYS A 98 -22.32 3.84 -1.07
C LYS A 98 -23.85 3.77 -0.91
N HIS A 99 -24.51 2.86 -1.62
CA HIS A 99 -25.97 2.69 -1.47
C HIS A 99 -26.33 2.17 -0.08
N VAL A 100 -25.59 1.18 0.46
CA VAL A 100 -25.80 0.68 1.83
C VAL A 100 -25.58 1.81 2.85
N LEU A 101 -24.50 2.60 2.71
CA LEU A 101 -24.19 3.73 3.57
C LEU A 101 -25.35 4.74 3.64
N LYS A 102 -25.86 5.14 2.47
CA LYS A 102 -26.96 6.13 2.37
C LYS A 102 -28.29 5.55 2.89
N ALA A 103 -28.61 4.32 2.56
CA ALA A 103 -29.86 3.67 3.00
C ALA A 103 -29.91 3.50 4.53
N ALA A 104 -28.79 3.19 5.16
CA ALA A 104 -28.68 3.09 6.62
C ALA A 104 -28.61 4.46 7.33
N GLY A 105 -28.42 5.56 6.59
CA GLY A 105 -28.18 6.87 7.18
C GLY A 105 -26.93 6.92 8.04
N SER A 106 -25.90 6.14 7.68
CA SER A 106 -24.67 6.05 8.46
C SER A 106 -23.90 7.37 8.41
N GLN A 107 -23.40 7.79 9.55
CA GLN A 107 -22.70 9.06 9.76
C GLN A 107 -21.19 8.95 9.49
N VAL A 108 -20.65 7.74 9.64
CA VAL A 108 -19.22 7.42 9.49
C VAL A 108 -19.04 6.02 8.92
N ILE A 109 -17.83 5.75 8.40
CA ILE A 109 -17.39 4.44 7.98
C ILE A 109 -16.28 3.97 8.93
N VAL A 110 -16.39 2.73 9.43
CA VAL A 110 -15.30 2.00 10.08
C VAL A 110 -14.88 0.88 9.14
N ALA A 111 -13.72 1.00 8.53
CA ALA A 111 -13.15 0.00 7.63
C ALA A 111 -12.30 -1.00 8.43
N VAL A 112 -12.72 -2.26 8.45
CA VAL A 112 -12.00 -3.36 9.11
C VAL A 112 -11.55 -4.35 8.05
N GLY A 113 -10.27 -4.34 7.69
CA GLY A 113 -9.78 -5.20 6.61
C GLY A 113 -8.39 -4.84 6.12
N GLY A 114 -7.97 -5.52 5.06
CA GLY A 114 -6.74 -5.19 4.34
C GLY A 114 -6.87 -3.92 3.48
N GLY A 115 -5.82 -3.63 2.70
CA GLY A 115 -5.78 -2.45 1.83
C GLY A 115 -6.98 -2.33 0.89
N SER A 116 -7.47 -3.43 0.33
CA SER A 116 -8.65 -3.45 -0.56
C SER A 116 -9.91 -2.92 0.13
N VAL A 117 -10.16 -3.34 1.37
CA VAL A 117 -11.30 -2.86 2.16
C VAL A 117 -11.16 -1.37 2.47
N ILE A 118 -9.97 -0.93 2.90
CA ILE A 118 -9.73 0.46 3.26
C ILE A 118 -9.82 1.36 2.02
N ASP A 119 -9.26 0.94 0.88
CA ASP A 119 -9.31 1.70 -0.37
C ASP A 119 -10.73 1.83 -0.92
N CYS A 120 -11.51 0.74 -0.92
CA CYS A 120 -12.94 0.79 -1.26
C CYS A 120 -13.68 1.78 -0.36
N ALA A 121 -13.49 1.68 0.96
CA ALA A 121 -14.12 2.56 1.95
C ALA A 121 -13.76 4.04 1.76
N LYS A 122 -12.51 4.35 1.38
CA LYS A 122 -12.09 5.72 1.04
C LYS A 122 -12.92 6.29 -0.11
N ILE A 123 -13.05 5.53 -1.20
CA ILE A 123 -13.80 6.01 -2.36
C ILE A 123 -15.32 6.05 -2.06
N MET A 124 -15.83 5.07 -1.32
CA MET A 124 -17.23 5.11 -0.82
C MET A 124 -17.51 6.38 -0.01
N SER A 125 -16.57 6.77 0.86
CA SER A 125 -16.72 7.96 1.73
C SER A 125 -16.86 9.24 0.91
N GLY A 126 -16.08 9.39 -0.17
CA GLY A 126 -16.17 10.51 -1.10
C GLY A 126 -17.41 10.45 -1.98
N ALA A 127 -17.71 9.26 -2.54
CA ALA A 127 -18.87 9.06 -3.41
C ALA A 127 -20.21 9.29 -2.70
N ALA A 128 -20.25 9.15 -1.38
CA ALA A 128 -21.48 9.40 -0.61
C ALA A 128 -21.84 10.88 -0.52
N THR A 129 -20.87 11.78 -0.66
CA THR A 129 -21.02 13.24 -0.52
C THR A 129 -20.94 13.99 -1.85
N SER A 130 -20.82 13.28 -2.97
CA SER A 130 -20.71 13.86 -4.31
C SER A 130 -21.66 13.18 -5.27
N ASP A 131 -22.16 13.95 -6.24
CA ASP A 131 -22.93 13.45 -7.38
C ASP A 131 -22.02 13.10 -8.58
N GLU A 132 -20.73 13.42 -8.51
CA GLU A 132 -19.75 13.11 -9.54
C GLU A 132 -19.41 11.62 -9.54
N ASP A 133 -19.30 11.01 -10.73
CA ASP A 133 -18.84 9.63 -10.86
C ASP A 133 -17.38 9.50 -10.39
N PRO A 134 -17.07 8.63 -9.42
CA PRO A 134 -15.70 8.40 -8.94
C PRO A 134 -14.68 8.05 -10.04
N LYS A 135 -15.11 7.54 -11.19
CA LYS A 135 -14.26 7.32 -12.36
C LYS A 135 -13.58 8.60 -12.87
N ASN A 136 -14.19 9.76 -12.64
CA ASN A 136 -13.62 11.06 -12.99
C ASN A 136 -12.53 11.55 -12.01
N TRP A 137 -12.38 10.87 -10.86
CA TRP A 137 -11.38 11.22 -9.84
C TRP A 137 -10.03 10.53 -10.06
N VAL A 138 -9.87 9.76 -11.13
CA VAL A 138 -8.61 9.10 -11.43
C VAL A 138 -7.46 10.10 -11.52
N GLY A 139 -6.41 9.85 -10.76
CA GLY A 139 -5.22 10.70 -10.67
C GLY A 139 -5.01 11.33 -9.29
N PHE A 140 -3.99 12.18 -9.21
CA PHE A 140 -3.54 12.75 -7.94
C PHE A 140 -4.27 14.06 -7.59
N GLY A 141 -4.69 14.18 -6.31
CA GLY A 141 -5.29 15.38 -5.76
C GLY A 141 -6.64 15.74 -6.38
N LYS A 142 -7.38 14.76 -6.88
CA LYS A 142 -8.66 14.96 -7.55
C LYS A 142 -9.83 15.09 -6.57
N VAL A 143 -9.82 14.34 -5.48
CA VAL A 143 -10.86 14.42 -4.45
C VAL A 143 -10.58 15.61 -3.54
N LYS A 144 -11.38 16.67 -3.69
CA LYS A 144 -11.21 17.95 -2.98
C LYS A 144 -12.37 18.30 -2.06
N HIS A 145 -13.52 17.63 -2.22
CA HIS A 145 -14.71 17.83 -1.40
C HIS A 145 -14.58 17.09 -0.07
N GLU A 146 -15.39 17.47 0.88
CA GLU A 146 -15.49 16.78 2.17
C GLU A 146 -16.08 15.38 1.96
N THR A 147 -15.59 14.42 2.73
CA THR A 147 -16.02 13.02 2.67
C THR A 147 -16.72 12.63 3.96
N ILE A 148 -17.50 11.56 3.93
CA ILE A 148 -17.98 10.92 5.17
C ILE A 148 -16.73 10.54 5.99
N PRO A 149 -16.67 10.84 7.31
CA PRO A 149 -15.52 10.45 8.13
C PRO A 149 -15.24 8.96 8.06
N LEU A 150 -13.97 8.62 7.82
CA LEU A 150 -13.48 7.25 7.73
C LEU A 150 -12.50 6.96 8.87
N PHE A 151 -12.70 5.81 9.53
CA PHE A 151 -11.80 5.23 10.52
C PHE A 151 -11.31 3.89 10.00
N ALA A 152 -10.01 3.61 10.13
CA ALA A 152 -9.41 2.42 9.54
C ALA A 152 -8.81 1.48 10.60
N ILE A 153 -9.10 0.19 10.48
CA ILE A 153 -8.56 -0.88 11.33
C ILE A 153 -7.94 -1.93 10.39
N PRO A 154 -6.65 -1.82 10.05
CA PRO A 154 -6.00 -2.76 9.14
C PRO A 154 -5.86 -4.14 9.79
N THR A 155 -6.21 -5.19 9.03
CA THR A 155 -6.05 -6.59 9.42
C THR A 155 -4.87 -7.27 8.74
N THR A 156 -4.09 -6.53 7.95
CA THR A 156 -2.85 -6.98 7.30
C THR A 156 -1.72 -6.00 7.60
N ALA A 157 -0.48 -6.48 7.60
CA ALA A 157 0.73 -5.68 7.78
C ALA A 157 1.45 -5.51 6.42
N GLY A 158 0.90 -4.68 5.53
CA GLY A 158 1.43 -4.55 4.17
C GLY A 158 1.21 -3.17 3.56
N THR A 159 0.02 -2.90 3.10
CA THR A 159 -0.31 -1.75 2.26
C THR A 159 -0.10 -0.39 2.91
N GLY A 160 -0.28 -0.30 4.24
CA GLY A 160 -0.28 0.99 4.94
C GLY A 160 -1.40 1.92 4.48
N SER A 161 -2.48 1.40 3.87
CA SER A 161 -3.58 2.20 3.34
C SER A 161 -4.23 3.06 4.42
N GLU A 162 -4.26 2.62 5.66
CA GLU A 162 -4.75 3.38 6.82
C GLU A 162 -3.99 4.70 7.03
N ALA A 163 -2.76 4.82 6.50
CA ALA A 163 -1.89 5.99 6.64
C ALA A 163 -1.78 6.83 5.35
N THR A 164 -2.56 6.50 4.31
CA THR A 164 -2.46 7.15 3.00
C THR A 164 -3.74 7.87 2.57
N ALA A 165 -3.57 8.91 1.77
CA ALA A 165 -4.65 9.68 1.14
C ALA A 165 -4.95 9.21 -0.29
N GLY A 166 -4.43 8.05 -0.67
CA GLY A 166 -4.66 7.38 -1.95
C GLY A 166 -5.48 6.12 -1.79
N ALA A 167 -6.10 5.68 -2.87
CA ALA A 167 -6.80 4.42 -3.00
C ALA A 167 -6.58 3.83 -4.40
N VAL A 168 -6.47 2.50 -4.49
CA VAL A 168 -6.34 1.79 -5.76
C VAL A 168 -7.64 1.04 -6.03
N ILE A 169 -8.29 1.36 -7.15
CA ILE A 169 -9.56 0.75 -7.57
C ILE A 169 -9.37 0.09 -8.94
N THR A 170 -10.01 -1.03 -9.16
CA THR A 170 -10.00 -1.72 -10.44
C THR A 170 -11.14 -1.24 -11.32
N ASN A 171 -10.82 -0.81 -12.53
CA ASN A 171 -11.82 -0.59 -13.55
C ASN A 171 -12.04 -1.90 -14.31
N VAL A 172 -13.21 -2.51 -14.15
CA VAL A 172 -13.53 -3.82 -14.76
C VAL A 172 -13.66 -3.78 -16.29
N GLN A 173 -13.83 -2.59 -16.89
CA GLN A 173 -14.00 -2.44 -18.34
C GLN A 173 -12.70 -2.68 -19.11
N ASP A 174 -11.58 -2.25 -18.56
CA ASP A 174 -10.25 -2.37 -19.15
C ASP A 174 -9.25 -3.14 -18.25
N HIS A 175 -9.75 -3.69 -17.14
CA HIS A 175 -8.97 -4.38 -16.11
C HIS A 175 -7.82 -3.53 -15.54
N ALA A 176 -7.84 -2.20 -15.73
CA ALA A 176 -6.80 -1.31 -15.25
C ALA A 176 -6.95 -1.04 -13.75
N LYS A 177 -5.85 -1.08 -13.02
CA LYS A 177 -5.76 -0.50 -11.67
C LYS A 177 -5.54 1.00 -11.79
N VAL A 178 -6.45 1.77 -11.18
CA VAL A 178 -6.38 3.23 -11.20
C VAL A 178 -6.16 3.77 -9.79
N VAL A 179 -5.32 4.80 -9.69
CA VAL A 179 -5.06 5.49 -8.44
C VAL A 179 -5.96 6.72 -8.35
N ILE A 180 -6.66 6.85 -7.24
CA ILE A 180 -7.46 8.03 -6.89
C ILE A 180 -6.85 8.61 -5.61
N SER A 181 -6.57 9.89 -5.56
CA SER A 181 -6.07 10.51 -4.34
C SER A 181 -6.65 11.89 -4.06
N GLY A 182 -6.65 12.24 -2.78
CA GLY A 182 -7.06 13.53 -2.27
C GLY A 182 -6.92 13.58 -0.75
N SER A 183 -6.58 14.73 -0.18
CA SER A 183 -6.34 14.87 1.26
C SER A 183 -7.54 14.46 2.13
N SER A 184 -8.75 14.59 1.61
CA SER A 184 -9.98 14.19 2.29
C SER A 184 -10.21 12.68 2.37
N LEU A 185 -9.48 11.88 1.57
CA LEU A 185 -9.51 10.41 1.62
C LEU A 185 -8.65 9.81 2.74
N LEU A 186 -7.78 10.62 3.37
CA LEU A 186 -7.00 10.15 4.51
C LEU A 186 -7.96 9.82 5.67
N PRO A 187 -7.90 8.60 6.24
CA PRO A 187 -8.71 8.27 7.41
C PRO A 187 -8.52 9.28 8.55
N LYS A 188 -9.60 9.63 9.24
CA LYS A 188 -9.54 10.55 10.39
C LYS A 188 -8.72 10.01 11.54
N ALA A 189 -8.81 8.70 11.75
CA ALA A 189 -7.95 7.95 12.66
C ALA A 189 -7.78 6.51 12.19
N ALA A 190 -6.70 5.89 12.62
CA ALA A 190 -6.43 4.47 12.39
C ALA A 190 -6.15 3.74 13.71
N ALA A 191 -6.43 2.43 13.76
CA ALA A 191 -6.00 1.56 14.84
C ALA A 191 -5.11 0.44 14.28
N VAL A 192 -3.82 0.52 14.56
CA VAL A 192 -2.83 -0.50 14.17
C VAL A 192 -2.78 -1.54 15.28
N ASP A 193 -3.75 -2.48 15.24
CA ASP A 193 -3.94 -3.50 16.27
C ASP A 193 -3.40 -4.86 15.81
N PRO A 194 -2.21 -5.28 16.28
CA PRO A 194 -1.60 -6.54 15.86
C PRO A 194 -2.40 -7.78 16.31
N ALA A 195 -3.29 -7.66 17.31
CA ALA A 195 -4.12 -8.77 17.75
C ALA A 195 -5.11 -9.24 16.66
N LEU A 196 -5.53 -8.33 15.76
CA LEU A 196 -6.43 -8.63 14.64
C LEU A 196 -5.72 -9.27 13.44
N GLN A 197 -4.39 -9.40 13.49
CA GLN A 197 -3.56 -9.95 12.42
C GLN A 197 -3.00 -11.34 12.75
N GLN A 198 -3.35 -11.92 13.90
CA GLN A 198 -2.75 -13.16 14.40
C GLN A 198 -3.10 -14.40 13.56
N GLY A 199 -4.25 -14.42 12.90
CA GLY A 199 -4.71 -15.54 12.09
C GLY A 199 -4.21 -15.54 10.63
N LEU A 200 -3.33 -14.60 10.25
CA LEU A 200 -2.86 -14.50 8.86
C LEU A 200 -2.01 -15.71 8.46
N PRO A 201 -2.34 -16.39 7.33
CA PRO A 201 -1.50 -17.44 6.77
C PRO A 201 -0.08 -16.96 6.47
N PRO A 202 0.96 -17.84 6.58
CA PRO A 202 2.35 -17.48 6.29
C PRO A 202 2.56 -16.83 4.92
N ALA A 203 1.94 -17.37 3.87
CA ALA A 203 2.05 -16.83 2.51
C ALA A 203 1.51 -15.39 2.41
N ILE A 204 0.40 -15.08 3.10
CA ILE A 204 -0.15 -13.71 3.15
C ILE A 204 0.77 -12.81 3.98
N THR A 205 1.28 -13.31 5.10
CA THR A 205 2.24 -12.59 5.95
C THR A 205 3.50 -12.22 5.16
N ALA A 206 4.07 -13.16 4.40
CA ALA A 206 5.24 -12.94 3.55
C ALA A 206 4.95 -11.89 2.45
N ALA A 207 3.88 -12.09 1.68
CA ALA A 207 3.52 -11.20 0.59
C ALA A 207 3.25 -9.77 1.07
N THR A 208 2.45 -9.60 2.14
CA THR A 208 2.14 -8.27 2.68
C THR A 208 3.35 -7.62 3.34
N GLY A 209 4.19 -8.38 4.04
CA GLY A 209 5.42 -7.85 4.63
C GLY A 209 6.42 -7.37 3.58
N MET A 210 6.55 -8.09 2.46
CA MET A 210 7.39 -7.66 1.33
C MET A 210 6.77 -6.46 0.58
N ASP A 211 5.47 -6.31 0.57
CA ASP A 211 4.78 -5.13 0.08
C ASP A 211 5.16 -3.89 0.91
N ALA A 212 5.08 -3.98 2.24
CA ALA A 212 5.54 -2.92 3.14
C ALA A 212 7.02 -2.58 2.92
N LEU A 213 7.88 -3.59 2.73
CA LEU A 213 9.29 -3.37 2.40
C LEU A 213 9.47 -2.62 1.08
N THR A 214 8.72 -3.01 0.06
CA THR A 214 8.74 -2.38 -1.26
C THR A 214 8.33 -0.91 -1.16
N HIS A 215 7.23 -0.60 -0.50
CA HIS A 215 6.79 0.76 -0.21
C HIS A 215 7.89 1.59 0.43
N ALA A 216 8.50 1.07 1.49
CA ALA A 216 9.53 1.78 2.22
C ALA A 216 10.80 2.01 1.39
N ILE A 217 11.26 1.00 0.61
CA ILE A 217 12.43 1.13 -0.26
C ILE A 217 12.15 2.14 -1.36
N GLU A 218 11.02 2.04 -2.08
CA GLU A 218 10.68 2.99 -3.15
C GLU A 218 10.57 4.42 -2.63
N ALA A 219 9.94 4.62 -1.46
CA ALA A 219 9.93 5.92 -0.81
C ALA A 219 11.32 6.40 -0.45
N TYR A 220 12.23 5.52 -0.02
CA TYR A 220 13.59 5.88 0.39
C TYR A 220 14.45 6.33 -0.79
N ILE A 221 14.44 5.57 -1.89
CA ILE A 221 15.29 5.82 -3.07
C ILE A 221 14.70 6.84 -4.05
N CYS A 222 13.49 7.34 -3.83
CA CYS A 222 12.84 8.28 -4.74
C CYS A 222 13.61 9.61 -4.85
N THR A 223 13.38 10.33 -5.96
CA THR A 223 14.07 11.60 -6.25
C THR A 223 13.50 12.80 -5.48
N TRP A 224 12.37 12.66 -4.81
CA TRP A 224 11.80 13.72 -3.99
C TRP A 224 12.29 13.61 -2.56
N ASP A 225 12.98 14.67 -2.10
CA ASP A 225 13.32 14.81 -0.68
C ASP A 225 12.22 15.62 0.01
N ARG A 226 11.42 14.96 0.84
CA ARG A 226 10.23 15.56 1.41
C ARG A 226 9.87 15.00 2.78
N GLY A 227 9.61 15.93 3.72
CA GLY A 227 9.13 15.61 5.05
C GLY A 227 9.97 14.58 5.79
N THR A 228 9.30 13.70 6.48
CA THR A 228 9.88 12.63 7.31
C THR A 228 9.87 11.27 6.59
N ARG A 229 9.79 11.26 5.25
CA ARG A 229 9.69 10.02 4.47
C ARG A 229 10.86 9.05 4.70
N LYS A 230 12.09 9.60 4.76
CA LYS A 230 13.29 8.77 4.96
C LYS A 230 13.30 8.13 6.32
N GLU A 231 12.96 8.88 7.36
CA GLU A 231 12.87 8.39 8.73
C GLU A 231 11.83 7.26 8.83
N HIS A 232 10.64 7.46 8.28
CA HIS A 232 9.61 6.42 8.24
C HIS A 232 10.05 5.22 7.43
N ALA A 233 10.65 5.42 6.25
CA ALA A 233 11.16 4.34 5.42
C ALA A 233 12.26 3.53 6.13
N GLN A 234 13.20 4.19 6.82
CA GLN A 234 14.25 3.52 7.59
C GLN A 234 13.67 2.66 8.71
N VAL A 235 12.70 3.19 9.48
CA VAL A 235 12.01 2.41 10.51
C VAL A 235 11.37 1.16 9.90
N ALA A 236 10.61 1.31 8.82
CA ALA A 236 9.94 0.21 8.15
C ALA A 236 10.94 -0.84 7.63
N ILE A 237 11.97 -0.42 6.86
CA ILE A 237 12.96 -1.34 6.27
C ILE A 237 13.68 -2.14 7.35
N LYS A 238 14.23 -1.46 8.37
CA LYS A 238 14.93 -2.13 9.46
C LYS A 238 14.04 -3.11 10.20
N THR A 239 12.80 -2.72 10.44
CA THR A 239 11.83 -3.56 11.17
C THR A 239 11.44 -4.78 10.34
N VAL A 240 11.15 -4.64 9.03
CA VAL A 240 10.80 -5.76 8.17
C VAL A 240 11.93 -6.79 8.11
N PHE A 241 13.19 -6.36 7.88
CA PHE A 241 14.33 -7.28 7.87
C PHE A 241 14.50 -8.07 9.17
N ASN A 242 14.14 -7.48 10.32
CA ASN A 242 14.27 -8.13 11.62
C ASN A 242 13.05 -8.97 12.03
N ALA A 243 11.83 -8.54 11.68
CA ALA A 243 10.60 -9.13 12.19
C ALA A 243 9.93 -10.09 11.20
N LEU A 244 9.98 -9.80 9.90
CA LEU A 244 9.26 -10.62 8.91
C LEU A 244 9.73 -12.09 8.87
N PRO A 245 11.03 -12.41 8.90
CA PRO A 245 11.45 -13.81 8.97
C PRO A 245 10.99 -14.52 10.24
N LYS A 246 10.91 -13.82 11.37
CA LYS A 246 10.47 -14.39 12.65
C LYS A 246 8.99 -14.76 12.60
N ILE A 247 8.14 -13.79 12.20
CA ILE A 247 6.70 -14.02 12.15
C ILE A 247 6.31 -15.00 11.03
N TYR A 248 7.13 -15.14 9.98
CA TYR A 248 6.93 -16.15 8.95
C TYR A 248 7.24 -17.56 9.48
N ALA A 249 8.32 -17.71 10.28
CA ALA A 249 8.71 -18.97 10.89
C ALA A 249 7.81 -19.36 12.08
N ASP A 250 7.34 -18.39 12.86
CA ASP A 250 6.46 -18.61 14.01
C ASP A 250 5.32 -17.58 14.04
N ALA A 251 4.15 -17.99 13.58
CA ALA A 251 2.96 -17.14 13.55
C ALA A 251 2.49 -16.69 14.94
N SER A 252 2.97 -17.30 16.03
CA SER A 252 2.66 -16.96 17.42
C SER A 252 3.61 -15.91 18.03
N ASP A 253 4.64 -15.46 17.30
CA ASP A 253 5.52 -14.36 17.75
C ASP A 253 4.76 -13.02 17.73
N HIS A 254 4.11 -12.72 18.86
CA HIS A 254 3.30 -11.51 19.01
C HIS A 254 4.13 -10.22 18.90
N ASP A 255 5.38 -10.23 19.33
CA ASP A 255 6.27 -9.07 19.24
C ASP A 255 6.67 -8.81 17.79
N ALA A 256 7.01 -9.85 17.03
CA ALA A 256 7.27 -9.73 15.60
C ALA A 256 6.01 -9.28 14.84
N ARG A 257 4.82 -9.77 15.22
CA ARG A 257 3.55 -9.33 14.64
C ARG A 257 3.31 -7.83 14.87
N ALA A 258 3.49 -7.38 16.11
CA ALA A 258 3.34 -5.97 16.46
C ALA A 258 4.35 -5.09 15.73
N ALA A 259 5.60 -5.56 15.61
CA ALA A 259 6.64 -4.86 14.87
C ALA A 259 6.28 -4.75 13.38
N MET A 260 5.77 -5.82 12.74
CA MET A 260 5.35 -5.79 11.34
C MET A 260 4.14 -4.87 11.10
N ALA A 261 3.16 -4.84 12.01
CA ALA A 261 2.04 -3.92 11.92
C ALA A 261 2.52 -2.45 11.90
N MET A 262 3.45 -2.11 12.78
CA MET A 262 4.07 -0.78 12.82
C MET A 262 4.93 -0.51 11.59
N ALA A 263 5.67 -1.49 11.07
CA ALA A 263 6.47 -1.34 9.85
C ALA A 263 5.60 -0.98 8.65
N ALA A 264 4.47 -1.66 8.46
CA ALA A 264 3.50 -1.36 7.40
C ALA A 264 2.91 0.05 7.53
N TYR A 265 2.55 0.46 8.74
CA TYR A 265 2.08 1.82 9.02
C TYR A 265 3.14 2.88 8.66
N HIS A 266 4.40 2.69 9.06
CA HIS A 266 5.49 3.58 8.70
C HIS A 266 5.77 3.59 7.19
N ALA A 267 5.69 2.45 6.51
CA ALA A 267 5.80 2.37 5.05
C ALA A 267 4.68 3.19 4.37
N GLY A 268 3.45 3.08 4.86
CA GLY A 268 2.31 3.91 4.44
C GLY A 268 2.57 5.42 4.61
N LEU A 269 3.06 5.83 5.78
CA LEU A 269 3.43 7.23 6.04
C LEU A 269 4.54 7.73 5.09
N ALA A 270 5.47 6.86 4.70
CA ALA A 270 6.54 7.22 3.77
C ALA A 270 6.00 7.45 2.35
N ILE A 271 5.24 6.49 1.79
CA ILE A 271 4.69 6.61 0.42
C ILE A 271 3.63 7.69 0.31
N ASN A 272 2.89 7.98 1.37
CA ASN A 272 1.91 9.06 1.38
C ASN A 272 2.54 10.44 1.09
N GLN A 273 3.83 10.60 1.33
CA GLN A 273 4.56 11.83 1.09
C GLN A 273 5.13 11.95 -0.35
N VAL A 274 5.40 10.81 -0.99
CA VAL A 274 6.16 10.78 -2.26
C VAL A 274 5.60 9.87 -3.33
N ASN A 275 4.64 8.99 -3.00
CA ASN A 275 4.13 7.95 -3.89
C ASN A 275 5.05 6.72 -3.98
N VAL A 276 4.66 5.76 -4.82
CA VAL A 276 5.37 4.50 -5.12
C VAL A 276 6.32 4.68 -6.33
N GLY A 277 6.85 3.61 -6.88
CA GLY A 277 7.85 3.69 -7.94
C GLY A 277 7.71 2.61 -9.03
N ASN A 278 8.86 2.24 -9.61
CA ASN A 278 8.93 1.31 -10.74
C ASN A 278 8.48 -0.12 -10.40
N VAL A 279 8.66 -0.56 -9.15
CA VAL A 279 8.22 -1.90 -8.72
C VAL A 279 6.71 -1.98 -8.82
N HIS A 280 6.02 -1.02 -8.24
CA HIS A 280 4.56 -0.97 -8.28
C HIS A 280 4.03 -0.80 -9.70
N ALA A 281 4.69 0.01 -10.53
CA ALA A 281 4.28 0.19 -11.93
C ALA A 281 4.26 -1.13 -12.72
N ILE A 282 5.19 -2.06 -12.45
CA ILE A 282 5.21 -3.40 -13.05
C ILE A 282 4.22 -4.33 -12.34
N ALA A 283 4.25 -4.38 -11.01
CA ALA A 283 3.44 -5.29 -10.20
C ALA A 283 1.93 -5.07 -10.38
N HIS A 284 1.48 -3.83 -10.58
CA HIS A 284 0.08 -3.52 -10.88
C HIS A 284 -0.39 -4.21 -12.17
N GLN A 285 0.49 -4.33 -13.16
CA GLN A 285 0.15 -5.01 -14.41
C GLN A 285 -0.07 -6.53 -14.16
N PHE A 286 0.75 -7.16 -13.31
CA PHE A 286 0.56 -8.58 -12.97
C PHE A 286 -0.77 -8.83 -12.24
N GLY A 287 -1.15 -7.89 -11.38
CA GLY A 287 -2.46 -7.92 -10.74
C GLY A 287 -3.61 -7.77 -11.75
N ALA A 288 -3.46 -6.87 -12.71
CA ALA A 288 -4.47 -6.56 -13.73
C ALA A 288 -4.63 -7.69 -14.76
N TYR A 289 -3.52 -8.24 -15.28
CA TYR A 289 -3.54 -9.26 -16.34
C TYR A 289 -3.82 -10.67 -15.82
N TYR A 290 -3.31 -10.99 -14.63
CA TYR A 290 -3.25 -12.39 -14.17
C TYR A 290 -3.85 -12.60 -12.78
N GLY A 291 -4.30 -11.55 -12.10
CA GLY A 291 -4.81 -11.67 -10.73
C GLY A 291 -3.74 -12.05 -9.70
N VAL A 292 -2.44 -11.86 -10.00
CA VAL A 292 -1.35 -12.15 -9.06
C VAL A 292 -1.54 -11.30 -7.80
N PRO A 293 -1.45 -11.89 -6.59
CA PRO A 293 -1.54 -11.15 -5.35
C PRO A 293 -0.52 -10.00 -5.31
N HIS A 294 -0.97 -8.80 -4.96
CA HIS A 294 -0.20 -7.56 -5.09
C HIS A 294 1.17 -7.61 -4.40
N GLY A 295 1.20 -8.04 -3.13
CA GLY A 295 2.45 -8.13 -2.39
C GLY A 295 3.42 -9.19 -2.94
N LEU A 296 2.90 -10.30 -3.48
CA LEU A 296 3.73 -11.30 -4.16
C LEU A 296 4.35 -10.72 -5.44
N ALA A 297 3.55 -10.00 -6.25
CA ALA A 297 4.03 -9.32 -7.45
C ALA A 297 5.16 -8.34 -7.11
N ASN A 298 4.95 -7.49 -6.08
CA ASN A 298 5.96 -6.56 -5.61
C ASN A 298 7.23 -7.27 -5.14
N ALA A 299 7.12 -8.35 -4.38
CA ALA A 299 8.25 -9.11 -3.87
C ALA A 299 9.13 -9.70 -4.98
N VAL A 300 8.51 -10.26 -6.02
CA VAL A 300 9.23 -10.82 -7.17
C VAL A 300 9.88 -9.72 -8.02
N VAL A 301 9.20 -8.62 -8.26
CA VAL A 301 9.70 -7.51 -9.11
C VAL A 301 10.81 -6.71 -8.43
N LEU A 302 10.75 -6.55 -7.10
CA LEU A 302 11.64 -5.66 -6.34
C LEU A 302 13.13 -5.86 -6.63
N PRO A 303 13.73 -7.07 -6.57
CA PRO A 303 15.15 -7.25 -6.84
C PRO A 303 15.58 -6.78 -8.23
N TYR A 304 14.77 -7.02 -9.26
CA TYR A 304 15.06 -6.64 -10.65
C TYR A 304 15.08 -5.13 -10.83
N VAL A 305 14.11 -4.44 -10.23
CA VAL A 305 14.04 -2.97 -10.27
C VAL A 305 15.17 -2.34 -9.46
N LEU A 306 15.59 -2.95 -8.36
CA LEU A 306 16.75 -2.47 -7.59
C LEU A 306 18.04 -2.59 -8.39
N GLU A 307 18.27 -3.73 -9.08
CA GLU A 307 19.41 -3.89 -9.98
C GLU A 307 19.40 -2.84 -11.09
N PHE A 308 18.25 -2.62 -11.73
CA PHE A 308 18.07 -1.58 -12.74
C PHE A 308 18.37 -0.18 -12.22
N SER A 309 17.96 0.12 -10.99
CA SER A 309 18.09 1.45 -10.37
C SER A 309 19.42 1.65 -9.64
N LYS A 310 20.26 0.61 -9.51
CA LYS A 310 21.45 0.60 -8.66
C LYS A 310 22.38 1.80 -8.91
N GLY A 311 22.70 2.13 -10.16
CA GLY A 311 23.59 3.24 -10.45
C GLY A 311 23.07 4.58 -9.89
N PRO A 312 21.90 5.08 -10.31
CA PRO A 312 21.35 6.34 -9.79
C PRO A 312 21.00 6.31 -8.30
N ALA A 313 20.68 5.16 -7.73
CA ALA A 313 20.31 4.99 -6.32
C ALA A 313 21.46 4.45 -5.43
N GLU A 314 22.70 4.36 -5.96
CA GLU A 314 23.83 3.68 -5.29
C GLU A 314 24.06 4.17 -3.87
N ALA A 315 24.07 5.48 -3.66
CA ALA A 315 24.27 6.06 -2.34
C ALA A 315 23.16 5.65 -1.35
N ALA A 316 21.92 5.75 -1.78
CA ALA A 316 20.77 5.39 -0.95
C ALA A 316 20.75 3.89 -0.62
N LEU A 317 21.05 3.02 -1.60
CA LEU A 317 21.13 1.57 -1.38
C LEU A 317 22.28 1.20 -0.44
N ALA A 318 23.42 1.89 -0.52
CA ALA A 318 24.53 1.69 0.40
C ALA A 318 24.20 2.14 1.83
N GLU A 319 23.43 3.22 1.99
CA GLU A 319 22.88 3.63 3.29
C GLU A 319 21.95 2.55 3.87
N LEU A 320 21.07 1.96 3.03
CA LEU A 320 20.19 0.87 3.43
C LEU A 320 20.96 -0.41 3.79
N ALA A 321 22.07 -0.72 3.10
CA ALA A 321 22.94 -1.82 3.48
C ALA A 321 23.47 -1.66 4.91
N ASN A 322 23.97 -0.46 5.24
CA ASN A 322 24.44 -0.15 6.60
C ASN A 322 23.28 -0.25 7.62
N LEU A 323 22.07 0.21 7.25
CA LEU A 323 20.89 0.21 8.12
C LEU A 323 20.47 -1.21 8.53
N VAL A 324 20.53 -2.17 7.59
CA VAL A 324 20.16 -3.57 7.85
C VAL A 324 21.34 -4.46 8.23
N GLY A 325 22.55 -3.88 8.33
CA GLY A 325 23.73 -4.56 8.83
C GLY A 325 24.41 -5.51 7.83
N VAL A 326 24.28 -5.25 6.53
CA VAL A 326 24.91 -6.07 5.47
C VAL A 326 26.03 -5.30 4.75
N GLY A 327 26.92 -6.03 4.08
CA GLY A 327 28.02 -5.43 3.31
C GLY A 327 29.10 -4.75 4.15
N ALA A 328 29.32 -5.19 5.38
CA ALA A 328 30.35 -4.62 6.27
C ALA A 328 31.77 -4.70 5.64
N ASP A 329 32.06 -5.78 4.90
CA ASP A 329 33.35 -6.00 4.24
C ASP A 329 33.43 -5.34 2.85
N ALA A 330 32.36 -4.68 2.39
CA ALA A 330 32.34 -4.05 1.08
C ALA A 330 33.19 -2.78 1.07
N SER A 331 34.21 -2.74 0.20
CA SER A 331 35.18 -1.65 0.11
C SER A 331 34.69 -0.43 -0.70
N THR A 332 33.61 -0.57 -1.47
CA THR A 332 33.05 0.47 -2.32
C THR A 332 31.56 0.67 -2.05
N GLN A 333 31.05 1.87 -2.37
CA GLN A 333 29.62 2.18 -2.26
C GLN A 333 28.78 1.26 -3.17
N GLY A 334 29.23 0.98 -4.40
CA GLY A 334 28.55 0.07 -5.32
C GLY A 334 28.49 -1.38 -4.80
N ALA A 335 29.54 -1.85 -4.10
CA ALA A 335 29.54 -3.16 -3.47
C ALA A 335 28.58 -3.23 -2.27
N LYS A 336 28.46 -2.15 -1.48
CA LYS A 336 27.45 -2.04 -0.42
C LYS A 336 26.04 -2.03 -0.99
N ALA A 337 25.80 -1.26 -2.06
CA ALA A 337 24.51 -1.24 -2.73
C ALA A 337 24.12 -2.64 -3.24
N GLN A 338 25.08 -3.41 -3.80
CA GLN A 338 24.85 -4.79 -4.22
C GLN A 338 24.51 -5.69 -3.02
N ALA A 339 25.23 -5.55 -1.92
CA ALA A 339 24.96 -6.34 -0.71
C ALA A 339 23.54 -6.13 -0.19
N PHE A 340 22.99 -4.92 -0.29
CA PHE A 340 21.59 -4.67 0.05
C PHE A 340 20.61 -5.38 -0.91
N ILE A 341 20.86 -5.31 -2.21
CA ILE A 341 20.03 -6.00 -3.21
C ILE A 341 20.07 -7.51 -2.97
N ASP A 342 21.24 -8.07 -2.69
CA ASP A 342 21.40 -9.50 -2.39
C ASP A 342 20.71 -9.89 -1.08
N ALA A 343 20.68 -9.00 -0.08
CA ALA A 343 19.92 -9.21 1.16
C ALA A 343 18.40 -9.24 0.89
N VAL A 344 17.88 -8.42 -0.02
CA VAL A 344 16.47 -8.49 -0.43
C VAL A 344 16.16 -9.81 -1.13
N LYS A 345 17.05 -10.29 -2.03
CA LYS A 345 16.90 -11.61 -2.66
C LYS A 345 16.92 -12.74 -1.64
N ALA A 346 17.84 -12.67 -0.66
CA ALA A 346 17.93 -13.65 0.42
C ALA A 346 16.67 -13.63 1.30
N LEU A 347 16.09 -12.46 1.56
CA LEU A 347 14.85 -12.35 2.30
C LEU A 347 13.68 -13.00 1.54
N ASN A 348 13.55 -12.77 0.23
CA ASN A 348 12.56 -13.47 -0.60
C ASN A 348 12.71 -14.99 -0.50
N ALA A 349 13.92 -15.50 -0.64
CA ALA A 349 14.19 -16.93 -0.53
C ALA A 349 13.84 -17.50 0.85
N ALA A 350 14.11 -16.76 1.94
CA ALA A 350 13.73 -17.15 3.30
C ALA A 350 12.22 -17.15 3.56
N LEU A 351 11.46 -16.51 2.70
CA LEU A 351 9.98 -16.42 2.74
C LEU A 351 9.33 -17.34 1.70
N ASP A 352 10.08 -18.25 1.09
CA ASP A 352 9.62 -19.13 0.02
C ASP A 352 9.02 -18.37 -1.20
N ILE A 353 9.49 -17.14 -1.45
CA ILE A 353 9.12 -16.34 -2.62
C ILE A 353 10.15 -16.58 -3.73
N GLY A 354 9.68 -17.09 -4.87
CA GLY A 354 10.50 -17.37 -6.05
C GLY A 354 10.98 -16.10 -6.77
N THR A 355 11.83 -16.29 -7.76
CA THR A 355 12.35 -15.21 -8.62
C THR A 355 11.52 -14.99 -9.89
N ALA A 356 10.54 -15.84 -10.16
CA ALA A 356 9.68 -15.80 -11.35
C ALA A 356 8.24 -16.10 -10.97
N LEU A 357 7.32 -15.83 -11.90
CA LEU A 357 5.89 -16.08 -11.76
C LEU A 357 5.38 -16.89 -12.97
N ASP A 358 4.86 -18.08 -12.72
CA ASP A 358 4.32 -18.98 -13.75
C ASP A 358 3.16 -18.37 -14.53
N ALA A 359 2.46 -17.39 -13.95
CA ALA A 359 1.31 -16.73 -14.58
C ALA A 359 1.70 -15.81 -15.74
N ILE A 360 2.96 -15.32 -15.81
CA ILE A 360 3.38 -14.34 -16.80
C ILE A 360 3.54 -15.01 -18.16
N LYS A 361 2.87 -14.44 -19.17
CA LYS A 361 2.92 -14.94 -20.55
C LYS A 361 3.75 -14.02 -21.44
N ARG A 362 4.64 -14.59 -22.24
CA ARG A 362 5.51 -13.85 -23.17
C ARG A 362 4.74 -13.00 -24.19
N GLU A 363 3.55 -13.44 -24.61
CA GLU A 363 2.67 -12.74 -25.53
C GLU A 363 2.21 -11.37 -25.00
N ASP A 364 2.12 -11.21 -23.67
CA ASP A 364 1.64 -9.98 -23.02
C ASP A 364 2.79 -8.99 -22.68
N HIS A 365 4.06 -9.42 -22.79
CA HIS A 365 5.23 -8.62 -22.38
C HIS A 365 5.21 -7.20 -22.97
N ALA A 366 4.91 -7.06 -24.26
CA ALA A 366 4.92 -5.75 -24.94
C ALA A 366 3.85 -4.81 -24.38
N ALA A 367 2.65 -5.33 -24.10
CA ALA A 367 1.54 -4.55 -23.55
C ALA A 367 1.83 -4.16 -22.08
N ILE A 368 2.29 -5.11 -21.27
CA ILE A 368 2.71 -4.89 -19.87
C ILE A 368 3.81 -3.85 -19.80
N ALA A 369 4.84 -3.96 -20.65
CA ALA A 369 5.95 -3.01 -20.67
C ALA A 369 5.48 -1.58 -20.99
N GLN A 370 4.57 -1.42 -21.94
CA GLN A 370 4.01 -0.10 -22.26
C GLN A 370 3.18 0.47 -21.11
N ALA A 371 2.31 -0.34 -20.51
CA ALA A 371 1.46 0.10 -19.41
C ALA A 371 2.28 0.49 -18.18
N ALA A 372 3.27 -0.34 -17.79
CA ALA A 372 4.17 -0.06 -16.67
C ALA A 372 4.96 1.25 -16.87
N VAL A 373 5.47 1.51 -18.08
CA VAL A 373 6.18 2.77 -18.37
C VAL A 373 5.25 3.97 -18.30
N LEU A 374 4.03 3.86 -18.84
CA LEU A 374 3.04 4.96 -18.76
C LEU A 374 2.69 5.31 -17.32
N GLU A 375 2.55 4.32 -16.46
CA GLU A 375 2.30 4.50 -15.03
C GLU A 375 3.49 5.14 -14.32
N ALA A 376 4.71 4.62 -14.55
CA ALA A 376 5.95 5.11 -13.95
C ALA A 376 6.29 6.57 -14.28
N VAL A 377 5.76 7.12 -15.39
CA VAL A 377 5.93 8.54 -15.75
C VAL A 377 5.48 9.48 -14.64
N SER A 378 4.49 9.07 -13.83
CA SER A 378 3.93 9.87 -12.72
C SER A 378 4.64 9.66 -11.38
N TYR A 379 5.67 8.82 -11.30
CA TYR A 379 6.35 8.45 -10.07
C TYR A 379 7.76 9.08 -9.97
N PRO A 380 8.21 9.52 -8.78
CA PRO A 380 9.50 10.17 -8.59
C PRO A 380 10.66 9.16 -8.52
N VAL A 381 10.79 8.33 -9.54
CA VAL A 381 11.74 7.23 -9.59
C VAL A 381 13.19 7.73 -9.82
N PRO A 382 14.21 7.03 -9.27
CA PRO A 382 15.61 7.39 -9.48
C PRO A 382 16.06 7.22 -10.94
N ARG A 383 15.44 6.28 -11.66
CA ARG A 383 15.64 6.03 -13.08
C ARG A 383 14.31 5.65 -13.73
N LEU A 384 13.86 6.43 -14.70
CA LEU A 384 12.65 6.08 -15.46
C LEU A 384 12.94 4.89 -16.37
N MET A 385 12.12 3.85 -16.26
CA MET A 385 12.15 2.68 -17.17
C MET A 385 11.68 3.07 -18.56
N MET A 386 12.29 2.44 -19.56
CA MET A 386 11.80 2.43 -20.94
C MET A 386 11.25 1.04 -21.27
N PRO A 387 10.42 0.89 -22.33
CA PRO A 387 9.84 -0.43 -22.66
C PRO A 387 10.87 -1.56 -22.77
N ALA A 388 12.05 -1.30 -23.33
CA ALA A 388 13.12 -2.29 -23.44
C ALA A 388 13.68 -2.73 -22.07
N ASP A 389 13.75 -1.80 -21.11
CA ASP A 389 14.20 -2.14 -19.74
C ASP A 389 13.19 -3.07 -19.06
N VAL A 390 11.89 -2.79 -19.21
CA VAL A 390 10.82 -3.62 -18.63
C VAL A 390 10.77 -4.99 -19.32
N LEU A 391 10.88 -5.05 -20.64
CA LEU A 391 10.93 -6.32 -21.38
C LEU A 391 12.05 -7.24 -20.88
N ALA A 392 13.27 -6.70 -20.66
CA ALA A 392 14.37 -7.47 -20.12
C ALA A 392 14.09 -8.03 -18.71
N MET A 393 13.38 -7.26 -17.86
CA MET A 393 12.96 -7.74 -16.53
C MET A 393 11.88 -8.82 -16.65
N LEU A 394 10.88 -8.62 -17.54
CA LEU A 394 9.81 -9.61 -17.76
C LEU A 394 10.38 -10.93 -18.27
N ASP A 395 11.33 -10.89 -19.20
CA ASP A 395 12.01 -12.10 -19.71
C ASP A 395 12.74 -12.88 -18.60
N ALA A 396 13.30 -12.16 -17.62
CA ALA A 396 13.99 -12.78 -16.47
C ALA A 396 13.02 -13.30 -15.40
N MET A 397 11.78 -12.81 -15.34
CA MET A 397 10.75 -13.22 -14.38
C MET A 397 9.76 -14.25 -14.94
N THR A 398 9.86 -14.61 -16.21
CA THR A 398 8.99 -15.60 -16.88
C THR A 398 9.69 -16.95 -16.92
N VAL A 399 8.98 -18.00 -16.53
CA VAL A 399 9.46 -19.41 -16.55
C VAL A 399 9.44 -19.98 -17.98
#